data_b889ba48e81943d5ab4ceffe41acaf4f
#
_entry.id   b889ba48e81943d5ab4ceffe41acaf4f
#
_cell.length_a   1.000
_cell.length_b   1.000
_cell.length_c   1.000
_cell.angle_alpha   90.00
_cell.angle_beta   90.00
_cell.angle_gamma   90.00
#
_symmetry.space_group_name_H-M   'P 1'
#
loop_
_entity.id
_entity.type
_entity.pdbx_description
1 polymer ?
#
loop_
_entity_poly.entity_id
_entity_poly.type
_entity_poly.pdbx_seq_one_letter_code
_entity_poly.pdbx_strand_id
1 'polypeptide(L)'
;FNISSDNALCGKAIFEIYKKFKIKLLICAVQRDNEVYIPNGDFVIESGDKLHITASHRDVAKFMREIGVINTKVKTARISFYLAKQLLESGIRVKIIEHNMNRCKELTEHLPKADIVCADGTDKHVLAQEGIDRVDSLVALTGIDEENMIISMYSQSRFVDKIVTKVNRLSFAELMENTGVYSIVTPKNITANIIIGYARAMKS
;
A
#
# COMPACT_ATOMS: atom_id res chain seq x y z
N PHE A 1 -1.75 -15.20 8.58
CA PHE A 1 -1.11 -15.46 7.27
C PHE A 1 -0.85 -16.95 7.11
N ASN A 2 -0.74 -17.43 5.87
CA ASN A 2 -0.57 -18.87 5.60
C ASN A 2 0.92 -19.23 5.55
N ILE A 3 1.26 -20.42 6.03
CA ILE A 3 2.61 -21.00 6.00
C ILE A 3 2.75 -21.90 4.77
N SER A 4 3.71 -21.57 3.92
CA SER A 4 4.15 -22.46 2.84
C SER A 4 5.31 -23.36 3.30
N SER A 5 5.57 -24.43 2.57
CA SER A 5 6.64 -25.40 2.91
C SER A 5 8.06 -24.77 2.91
N ASP A 6 8.26 -23.71 2.15
CA ASP A 6 9.51 -22.94 2.06
C ASP A 6 9.59 -21.80 3.09
N ASN A 7 8.55 -21.60 3.90
CA ASN A 7 8.53 -20.54 4.89
C ASN A 7 9.52 -20.84 6.04
N ALA A 8 10.24 -19.79 6.46
CA ALA A 8 11.24 -19.87 7.54
C ALA A 8 10.71 -20.33 8.91
N LEU A 9 9.38 -20.36 9.09
CA LEU A 9 8.71 -20.82 10.32
C LEU A 9 8.28 -22.28 10.25
N CYS A 10 8.19 -22.87 9.06
CA CYS A 10 7.78 -24.26 8.87
C CYS A 10 8.75 -25.20 9.59
N GLY A 11 8.23 -26.16 10.36
CA GLY A 11 9.00 -27.11 11.15
C GLY A 11 9.58 -26.57 12.46
N LYS A 12 9.26 -25.34 12.86
CA LYS A 12 9.79 -24.72 14.10
C LYS A 12 8.74 -24.65 15.19
N ALA A 13 9.18 -24.86 16.43
CA ALA A 13 8.37 -24.63 17.60
C ALA A 13 8.23 -23.12 17.88
N ILE A 14 7.11 -22.72 18.45
CA ILE A 14 6.82 -21.28 18.73
C ILE A 14 7.87 -20.65 19.63
N PHE A 15 8.39 -21.35 20.63
CA PHE A 15 9.44 -20.82 21.51
C PHE A 15 10.74 -20.51 20.74
N GLU A 16 11.09 -21.29 19.71
CA GLU A 16 12.24 -21.05 18.85
C GLU A 16 12.05 -19.79 18.00
N ILE A 17 10.81 -19.57 17.53
CA ILE A 17 10.42 -18.38 16.78
C ILE A 17 10.63 -17.14 17.66
N TYR A 18 10.11 -17.13 18.88
CA TYR A 18 10.29 -16.01 19.79
C TYR A 18 11.75 -15.74 20.16
N LYS A 19 12.54 -16.80 20.35
CA LYS A 19 13.98 -16.68 20.65
C LYS A 19 14.77 -16.09 19.48
N LYS A 20 14.41 -16.49 18.25
CA LYS A 20 15.13 -16.07 17.05
C LYS A 20 14.83 -14.62 16.67
N PHE A 21 13.56 -14.24 16.64
CA PHE A 21 13.16 -12.97 16.02
C PHE A 21 13.16 -11.79 17.00
N LYS A 22 13.23 -11.99 18.30
CA LYS A 22 13.28 -10.93 19.35
C LYS A 22 12.26 -9.79 19.11
N ILE A 23 11.08 -10.14 18.64
CA ILE A 23 9.99 -9.21 18.30
C ILE A 23 8.85 -9.43 19.28
N LYS A 24 8.23 -8.34 19.75
CA LYS A 24 7.05 -8.40 20.61
C LYS A 24 5.82 -8.73 19.77
N LEU A 25 5.58 -10.00 19.54
CA LEU A 25 4.37 -10.49 18.87
C LEU A 25 3.78 -11.66 19.66
N LEU A 26 2.49 -11.91 19.51
CA LEU A 26 1.80 -13.05 20.07
C LEU A 26 1.15 -13.83 18.92
N ILE A 27 1.43 -15.13 18.84
CA ILE A 27 0.68 -16.05 17.98
C ILE A 27 -0.54 -16.50 18.80
N CYS A 28 -1.71 -15.93 18.47
CA CYS A 28 -2.94 -16.11 19.23
C CYS A 28 -3.62 -17.43 18.92
N ALA A 29 -3.57 -17.84 17.66
CA ALA A 29 -4.17 -19.09 17.19
C ALA A 29 -3.46 -19.61 15.94
N VAL A 30 -3.53 -20.92 15.74
CA VAL A 30 -3.10 -21.61 14.52
C VAL A 30 -4.30 -22.38 13.98
N GLN A 31 -4.68 -22.15 12.74
CA GLN A 31 -5.69 -22.92 12.05
C GLN A 31 -5.00 -23.95 11.14
N ARG A 32 -5.31 -25.23 11.35
CA ARG A 32 -4.82 -26.39 10.58
C ARG A 32 -6.02 -27.29 10.26
N ASP A 33 -6.20 -27.67 9.01
CA ASP A 33 -7.24 -28.61 8.54
C ASP A 33 -8.66 -28.33 9.09
N ASN A 34 -9.07 -27.04 9.08
CA ASN A 34 -10.31 -26.52 9.64
C ASN A 34 -10.44 -26.55 11.19
N GLU A 35 -9.44 -27.01 11.91
CA GLU A 35 -9.37 -26.89 13.36
C GLU A 35 -8.57 -25.68 13.81
N VAL A 36 -8.95 -25.12 14.96
CA VAL A 36 -8.26 -23.94 15.54
C VAL A 36 -7.61 -24.34 16.84
N TYR A 37 -6.29 -24.17 16.90
CA TYR A 37 -5.46 -24.46 18.07
C TYR A 37 -5.05 -23.17 18.76
N ILE A 38 -5.08 -23.15 20.09
CA ILE A 38 -4.39 -22.13 20.89
C ILE A 38 -3.00 -22.67 21.21
N PRO A 39 -1.95 -22.19 20.52
CA PRO A 39 -0.65 -22.83 20.60
C PRO A 39 0.06 -22.48 21.89
N ASN A 40 0.77 -23.46 22.48
CA ASN A 40 1.78 -23.26 23.51
C ASN A 40 3.17 -23.07 22.90
N GLY A 41 4.21 -22.91 23.73
CA GLY A 41 5.59 -22.71 23.28
C GLY A 41 6.15 -23.87 22.44
N ASP A 42 5.72 -25.10 22.70
CA ASP A 42 6.22 -26.34 22.05
C ASP A 42 5.44 -26.67 20.77
N PHE A 43 4.40 -25.91 20.45
CA PHE A 43 3.60 -26.13 19.24
C PHE A 43 4.45 -25.91 17.98
N VAL A 44 4.54 -26.94 17.14
CA VAL A 44 5.31 -26.91 15.89
C VAL A 44 4.44 -26.42 14.75
N ILE A 45 4.92 -25.41 14.04
CA ILE A 45 4.28 -24.84 12.86
C ILE A 45 4.55 -25.73 11.66
N GLU A 46 3.50 -26.07 10.90
CA GLU A 46 3.58 -26.90 9.71
C GLU A 46 3.14 -26.18 8.44
N SER A 47 3.49 -26.76 7.30
CA SER A 47 3.03 -26.25 6.01
C SER A 47 1.51 -26.37 5.90
N GLY A 48 0.86 -25.31 5.41
CA GLY A 48 -0.60 -25.22 5.35
C GLY A 48 -1.23 -24.52 6.55
N ASP A 49 -0.50 -24.34 7.65
CA ASP A 49 -0.99 -23.61 8.82
C ASP A 49 -1.34 -22.17 8.47
N LYS A 50 -2.43 -21.69 9.06
CA LYS A 50 -2.80 -20.28 9.03
C LYS A 50 -2.61 -19.66 10.41
N LEU A 51 -1.60 -18.80 10.53
CA LEU A 51 -1.27 -18.14 11.79
C LEU A 51 -2.10 -16.88 12.00
N HIS A 52 -2.67 -16.75 13.19
CA HIS A 52 -3.31 -15.54 13.71
C HIS A 52 -2.36 -14.89 14.71
N ILE A 53 -1.85 -13.70 14.38
CA ILE A 53 -0.86 -12.99 15.18
C ILE A 53 -1.38 -11.63 15.63
N THR A 54 -0.98 -11.23 16.84
CA THR A 54 -1.22 -9.89 17.37
C THR A 54 0.12 -9.24 17.73
N ALA A 55 0.34 -8.04 17.23
CA ALA A 55 1.50 -7.21 17.57
C ALA A 55 1.24 -5.76 17.14
N SER A 56 2.16 -4.84 17.52
CA SER A 56 2.14 -3.49 16.94
C SER A 56 2.35 -3.53 15.41
N HIS A 57 1.82 -2.54 14.69
CA HIS A 57 2.03 -2.44 13.23
C HIS A 57 3.50 -2.49 12.83
N ARG A 58 4.38 -1.88 13.64
CA ARG A 58 5.82 -1.86 13.45
C ARG A 58 6.42 -3.26 13.61
N ASP A 59 6.01 -4.00 14.65
CA ASP A 59 6.52 -5.33 14.95
C ASP A 59 6.01 -6.37 13.94
N VAL A 60 4.74 -6.27 13.51
CA VAL A 60 4.21 -7.10 12.40
C VAL A 60 5.02 -6.88 11.14
N ALA A 61 5.25 -5.63 10.74
CA ALA A 61 6.02 -5.32 9.52
C ALA A 61 7.47 -5.81 9.61
N LYS A 62 8.11 -5.72 10.79
CA LYS A 62 9.44 -6.26 11.03
C LYS A 62 9.46 -7.77 10.93
N PHE A 63 8.54 -8.45 11.61
CA PHE A 63 8.40 -9.91 11.59
C PHE A 63 8.20 -10.45 10.18
N MET A 64 7.24 -9.89 9.44
CA MET A 64 6.93 -10.31 8.07
C MET A 64 8.12 -10.14 7.11
N ARG A 65 8.98 -9.15 7.33
CA ARG A 65 10.24 -8.98 6.57
C ARG A 65 11.25 -10.07 6.90
N GLU A 66 11.43 -10.34 8.20
CA GLU A 66 12.43 -11.31 8.67
C GLU A 66 12.10 -12.76 8.27
N ILE A 67 10.81 -13.10 8.15
CA ILE A 67 10.36 -14.43 7.69
C ILE A 67 10.19 -14.53 6.17
N GLY A 68 10.56 -13.47 5.40
CA GLY A 68 10.52 -13.45 3.94
C GLY A 68 9.13 -13.39 3.31
N VAL A 69 8.06 -13.27 4.11
CA VAL A 69 6.66 -13.12 3.61
C VAL A 69 6.44 -11.75 2.99
N ILE A 70 7.11 -10.74 3.50
CA ILE A 70 7.17 -9.42 2.88
C ILE A 70 8.49 -9.34 2.12
N ASN A 71 8.44 -9.64 0.86
CA ASN A 71 9.48 -9.20 -0.06
C ASN A 71 9.30 -7.68 -0.20
N THR A 72 10.19 -6.91 0.43
CA THR A 72 10.13 -5.46 0.53
C THR A 72 10.17 -4.73 -0.82
N LYS A 73 10.36 -5.47 -1.90
CA LYS A 73 10.51 -4.90 -3.24
C LYS A 73 9.23 -4.40 -3.90
N VAL A 74 8.02 -4.68 -3.39
CA VAL A 74 6.81 -4.42 -4.23
C VAL A 74 5.58 -3.88 -3.48
N LYS A 75 5.59 -3.39 -2.24
CA LYS A 75 4.32 -3.29 -1.49
C LYS A 75 3.67 -1.91 -1.27
N THR A 76 4.32 -0.78 -1.50
CA THR A 76 3.68 0.51 -1.17
C THR A 76 3.35 1.38 -2.38
N ALA A 77 3.97 1.18 -3.52
CA ALA A 77 3.78 2.02 -4.70
C ALA A 77 3.12 1.28 -5.88
N ARG A 78 2.32 0.25 -5.62
CA ARG A 78 1.70 -0.52 -6.73
C ARG A 78 0.69 0.31 -7.51
N ILE A 79 -0.14 1.09 -6.82
CA ILE A 79 -1.18 1.90 -7.50
C ILE A 79 -0.53 2.92 -8.42
N SER A 80 0.46 3.69 -7.93
CA SER A 80 1.17 4.69 -8.74
C SER A 80 1.91 4.08 -9.91
N PHE A 81 2.56 2.93 -9.72
CA PHE A 81 3.26 2.22 -10.79
C PHE A 81 2.31 1.75 -11.89
N TYR A 82 1.23 1.05 -11.53
CA TYR A 82 0.26 0.56 -12.52
C TYR A 82 -0.48 1.69 -13.22
N LEU A 83 -0.84 2.74 -12.48
CA LEU A 83 -1.45 3.92 -13.06
C LEU A 83 -0.51 4.58 -14.06
N ALA A 84 0.74 4.85 -13.68
CA ALA A 84 1.74 5.45 -14.54
C ALA A 84 1.98 4.61 -15.81
N LYS A 85 2.07 3.30 -15.66
CA LYS A 85 2.23 2.38 -16.79
C LYS A 85 1.08 2.51 -17.78
N GLN A 86 -0.17 2.45 -17.31
CA GLN A 86 -1.36 2.58 -18.17
C GLN A 86 -1.45 3.96 -18.85
N LEU A 87 -1.11 5.03 -18.13
CA LEU A 87 -1.10 6.38 -18.70
C LEU A 87 -0.04 6.52 -19.80
N LEU A 88 1.17 5.99 -19.57
CA LEU A 88 2.25 5.98 -20.57
C LEU A 88 1.89 5.15 -21.81
N GLU A 89 1.24 3.99 -21.63
CA GLU A 89 0.73 3.16 -22.71
C GLU A 89 -0.35 3.88 -23.53
N SER A 90 -1.10 4.77 -22.90
CA SER A 90 -2.10 5.64 -23.54
C SER A 90 -1.49 6.92 -24.17
N GLY A 91 -0.17 7.06 -24.18
CA GLY A 91 0.52 8.23 -24.76
C GLY A 91 0.52 9.48 -23.88
N ILE A 92 0.11 9.37 -22.61
CA ILE A 92 0.10 10.48 -21.66
C ILE A 92 1.49 10.60 -21.02
N ARG A 93 2.02 11.82 -20.96
CA ARG A 93 3.27 12.09 -20.26
C ARG A 93 3.06 12.01 -18.77
N VAL A 94 3.94 11.31 -18.06
CA VAL A 94 3.82 11.08 -16.61
C VAL A 94 5.09 11.55 -15.92
N LYS A 95 4.93 12.37 -14.89
CA LYS A 95 5.96 12.71 -13.91
C LYS A 95 5.58 12.09 -12.57
N ILE A 96 6.54 11.46 -11.89
CA ILE A 96 6.36 10.86 -10.57
C ILE A 96 7.30 11.53 -9.60
N ILE A 97 6.78 12.08 -8.51
CA ILE A 97 7.56 12.59 -7.39
C ILE A 97 7.50 11.54 -6.28
N GLU A 98 8.66 10.99 -5.90
CA GLU A 98 8.80 9.93 -4.92
C GLU A 98 9.98 10.27 -3.99
N HIS A 99 9.75 10.21 -2.67
CA HIS A 99 10.78 10.58 -1.70
C HIS A 99 11.82 9.48 -1.45
N ASN A 100 11.49 8.24 -1.73
CA ASN A 100 12.38 7.11 -1.48
C ASN A 100 13.32 6.85 -2.66
N MET A 101 14.62 7.10 -2.47
CA MET A 101 15.65 6.96 -3.50
C MET A 101 15.70 5.56 -4.13
N ASN A 102 15.54 4.48 -3.34
CA ASN A 102 15.55 3.13 -3.90
C ASN A 102 14.33 2.89 -4.79
N ARG A 103 13.20 3.48 -4.40
CA ARG A 103 11.98 3.43 -5.20
C ARG A 103 12.10 4.24 -6.49
N CYS A 104 12.74 5.40 -6.43
CA CYS A 104 13.04 6.18 -7.64
C CYS A 104 13.84 5.38 -8.65
N LYS A 105 14.88 4.66 -8.19
CA LYS A 105 15.69 3.77 -9.06
C LYS A 105 14.82 2.66 -9.69
N GLU A 106 14.01 1.96 -8.88
CA GLU A 106 13.12 0.93 -9.40
C GLU A 106 12.13 1.48 -10.45
N LEU A 107 11.55 2.65 -10.19
CA LEU A 107 10.64 3.30 -11.13
C LEU A 107 11.33 3.68 -12.42
N THR A 108 12.55 4.22 -12.36
CA THR A 108 13.33 4.57 -13.55
C THR A 108 13.64 3.34 -14.42
N GLU A 109 13.97 2.21 -13.80
CA GLU A 109 14.23 0.96 -14.51
C GLU A 109 12.98 0.40 -15.21
N HIS A 110 11.83 0.47 -14.56
CA HIS A 110 10.59 -0.17 -15.04
C HIS A 110 9.67 0.76 -15.85
N LEU A 111 9.85 2.07 -15.73
CA LEU A 111 9.07 3.10 -16.42
C LEU A 111 10.00 4.10 -17.15
N PRO A 112 10.77 3.66 -18.15
CA PRO A 112 11.81 4.49 -18.79
C PRO A 112 11.26 5.72 -19.53
N LYS A 113 9.95 5.77 -19.77
CA LYS A 113 9.26 6.92 -20.39
C LYS A 113 8.66 7.90 -19.37
N ALA A 114 8.71 7.56 -18.08
CA ALA A 114 8.25 8.47 -17.01
C ALA A 114 9.38 9.40 -16.57
N ASP A 115 9.02 10.60 -16.19
CA ASP A 115 9.92 11.56 -15.56
C ASP A 115 9.91 11.30 -14.03
N ILE A 116 11.01 10.82 -13.48
CA ILE A 116 11.11 10.43 -12.06
C ILE A 116 11.91 11.46 -11.29
N VAL A 117 11.26 12.10 -10.32
CA VAL A 117 11.86 13.10 -9.43
C VAL A 117 11.96 12.53 -8.03
N CYS A 118 13.18 12.46 -7.50
CA CYS A 118 13.42 12.00 -6.13
C CYS A 118 13.36 13.18 -5.16
N ALA A 119 12.16 13.44 -4.62
CA ALA A 119 11.91 14.56 -3.73
C ALA A 119 10.67 14.33 -2.87
N ASP A 120 10.46 15.18 -1.87
CA ASP A 120 9.25 15.16 -1.03
C ASP A 120 8.11 15.90 -1.77
N GLY A 121 7.09 15.13 -2.17
CA GLY A 121 5.89 15.67 -2.85
C GLY A 121 4.98 16.52 -1.95
N THR A 122 5.23 16.58 -0.65
CA THR A 122 4.50 17.48 0.27
C THR A 122 5.11 18.87 0.32
N ASP A 123 6.34 19.04 -0.16
CA ASP A 123 6.99 20.32 -0.23
C ASP A 123 6.47 21.14 -1.43
N LYS A 124 5.79 22.26 -1.12
CA LYS A 124 5.26 23.19 -2.11
C LYS A 124 6.33 23.75 -3.06
N HIS A 125 7.58 23.91 -2.59
CA HIS A 125 8.68 24.40 -3.41
C HIS A 125 9.09 23.38 -4.46
N VAL A 126 9.12 22.11 -4.10
CA VAL A 126 9.33 20.99 -5.03
C VAL A 126 8.23 20.97 -6.08
N LEU A 127 6.97 21.02 -5.67
CA LEU A 127 5.84 21.03 -6.59
C LEU A 127 5.88 22.22 -7.56
N ALA A 128 6.23 23.39 -7.07
CA ALA A 128 6.38 24.60 -7.90
C ALA A 128 7.55 24.47 -8.89
N GLN A 129 8.72 24.01 -8.46
CA GLN A 129 9.88 23.77 -9.32
C GLN A 129 9.60 22.74 -10.41
N GLU A 130 8.85 21.69 -10.06
CA GLU A 130 8.47 20.64 -10.97
C GLU A 130 7.29 21.00 -11.90
N GLY A 131 6.78 22.23 -11.77
CA GLY A 131 5.84 22.82 -12.71
C GLY A 131 4.40 22.45 -12.47
N ILE A 132 3.96 22.41 -11.20
CA ILE A 132 2.57 22.14 -10.84
C ILE A 132 1.56 23.02 -11.60
N ASP A 133 1.93 24.24 -11.94
CA ASP A 133 1.08 25.20 -12.65
C ASP A 133 0.89 24.88 -14.14
N ARG A 134 1.57 23.86 -14.65
CA ARG A 134 1.62 23.50 -16.08
C ARG A 134 1.18 22.06 -16.36
N VAL A 135 0.68 21.39 -15.34
CA VAL A 135 0.16 20.02 -15.50
C VAL A 135 -1.34 20.05 -15.70
N ASP A 136 -1.85 19.21 -16.59
CA ASP A 136 -3.29 19.05 -16.83
C ASP A 136 -3.98 18.31 -15.68
N SER A 137 -3.23 17.47 -14.97
CA SER A 137 -3.78 16.69 -13.85
C SER A 137 -2.73 16.32 -12.83
N LEU A 138 -3.19 16.15 -11.58
CA LEU A 138 -2.40 15.66 -10.46
C LEU A 138 -3.11 14.50 -9.77
N VAL A 139 -2.35 13.49 -9.38
CA VAL A 139 -2.86 12.35 -8.60
C VAL A 139 -2.04 12.20 -7.32
N ALA A 140 -2.65 12.47 -6.17
CA ALA A 140 -2.03 12.32 -4.86
C ALA A 140 -2.22 10.88 -4.34
N LEU A 141 -1.11 10.12 -4.29
CA LEU A 141 -1.09 8.67 -3.97
C LEU A 141 -0.09 8.30 -2.89
N THR A 142 0.22 9.19 -1.95
CA THR A 142 1.12 8.86 -0.83
C THR A 142 0.49 7.80 0.09
N GLY A 143 1.27 7.30 1.05
CA GLY A 143 0.79 6.38 2.07
C GLY A 143 -0.11 7.03 3.13
N ILE A 144 -0.14 8.35 3.21
CA ILE A 144 -0.74 9.14 4.29
C ILE A 144 -1.87 10.00 3.71
N ASP A 145 -3.09 9.82 4.24
CA ASP A 145 -4.29 10.51 3.74
C ASP A 145 -4.19 12.03 3.89
N GLU A 146 -3.65 12.51 5.02
CA GLU A 146 -3.44 13.92 5.31
C GLU A 146 -2.49 14.59 4.30
N GLU A 147 -1.41 13.91 3.92
CA GLU A 147 -0.49 14.38 2.89
C GLU A 147 -1.19 14.51 1.54
N ASN A 148 -1.97 13.47 1.15
CA ASN A 148 -2.73 13.49 -0.10
C ASN A 148 -3.73 14.66 -0.13
N MET A 149 -4.37 14.95 1.00
CA MET A 149 -5.29 16.08 1.14
C MET A 149 -4.55 17.40 0.95
N ILE A 150 -3.42 17.60 1.64
CA ILE A 150 -2.62 18.85 1.57
C ILE A 150 -2.11 19.07 0.14
N ILE A 151 -1.55 18.02 -0.50
CA ILE A 151 -1.07 18.09 -1.88
C ILE A 151 -2.21 18.50 -2.81
N SER A 152 -3.39 17.91 -2.65
CA SER A 152 -4.55 18.18 -3.49
C SER A 152 -5.07 19.61 -3.30
N MET A 153 -5.18 20.08 -2.07
CA MET A 153 -5.59 21.46 -1.76
C MET A 153 -4.59 22.48 -2.31
N TYR A 154 -3.29 22.21 -2.18
CA TYR A 154 -2.27 23.06 -2.79
C TYR A 154 -2.40 23.08 -4.32
N SER A 155 -2.58 21.92 -4.95
CA SER A 155 -2.75 21.82 -6.40
C SER A 155 -3.98 22.57 -6.89
N GLN A 156 -5.08 22.52 -6.12
CA GLN A 156 -6.29 23.30 -6.41
C GLN A 156 -6.01 24.80 -6.34
N SER A 157 -5.23 25.28 -5.36
CA SER A 157 -4.81 26.68 -5.26
C SER A 157 -3.92 27.14 -6.42
N ARG A 158 -3.33 26.17 -7.15
CA ARG A 158 -2.52 26.39 -8.35
C ARG A 158 -3.29 26.18 -9.66
N PHE A 159 -4.63 26.04 -9.58
CA PHE A 159 -5.54 25.90 -10.71
C PHE A 159 -5.28 24.66 -11.58
N VAL A 160 -4.83 23.55 -10.98
CA VAL A 160 -4.74 22.27 -11.69
C VAL A 160 -6.15 21.77 -12.02
N ASP A 161 -6.43 21.51 -13.30
CA ASP A 161 -7.79 21.21 -13.79
C ASP A 161 -8.37 19.90 -13.20
N LYS A 162 -7.53 18.88 -13.12
CA LYS A 162 -7.96 17.54 -12.65
C LYS A 162 -7.10 17.09 -11.48
N ILE A 163 -7.71 16.94 -10.32
CA ILE A 163 -7.04 16.48 -9.12
C ILE A 163 -7.72 15.22 -8.63
N VAL A 164 -6.94 14.15 -8.48
CA VAL A 164 -7.40 12.89 -7.91
C VAL A 164 -6.68 12.63 -6.59
N THR A 165 -7.46 12.45 -5.53
CA THR A 165 -6.95 12.25 -4.17
C THR A 165 -7.28 10.85 -3.68
N LYS A 166 -6.26 10.05 -3.35
CA LYS A 166 -6.47 8.78 -2.67
C LYS A 166 -6.67 9.01 -1.18
N VAL A 167 -7.76 8.47 -0.65
CA VAL A 167 -8.08 8.50 0.78
C VAL A 167 -8.48 7.10 1.25
N ASN A 168 -7.89 6.62 2.34
CA ASN A 168 -8.18 5.30 2.88
C ASN A 168 -9.28 5.33 3.96
N ARG A 169 -9.44 6.47 4.66
CA ARG A 169 -10.42 6.69 5.73
C ARG A 169 -11.65 7.41 5.18
N LEU A 170 -12.84 6.82 5.35
CA LEU A 170 -14.10 7.38 4.85
C LEU A 170 -14.42 8.77 5.44
N SER A 171 -14.09 8.99 6.72
CA SER A 171 -14.28 10.29 7.37
C SER A 171 -13.52 11.44 6.69
N PHE A 172 -12.39 11.12 6.06
CA PHE A 172 -11.63 12.11 5.28
C PHE A 172 -12.19 12.31 3.88
N ALA A 173 -12.78 11.28 3.28
CA ALA A 173 -13.48 11.44 2.01
C ALA A 173 -14.65 12.44 2.14
N GLU A 174 -15.49 12.29 3.16
CA GLU A 174 -16.59 13.21 3.46
C GLU A 174 -16.11 14.64 3.74
N LEU A 175 -14.97 14.79 4.46
CA LEU A 175 -14.39 16.10 4.71
C LEU A 175 -13.92 16.76 3.40
N MET A 176 -13.29 16.00 2.51
CA MET A 176 -12.76 16.50 1.25
C MET A 176 -13.86 16.92 0.25
N GLU A 177 -15.00 16.23 0.23
CA GLU A 177 -16.15 16.61 -0.61
C GLU A 177 -16.57 18.06 -0.40
N ASN A 178 -16.45 18.56 0.82
CA ASN A 178 -16.78 19.95 1.18
C ASN A 178 -15.68 20.97 0.79
N THR A 179 -14.50 20.53 0.37
CA THR A 179 -13.37 21.42 0.00
C THR A 179 -13.30 21.75 -1.48
N GLY A 180 -14.18 21.20 -2.31
CA GLY A 180 -14.18 21.39 -3.75
C GLY A 180 -13.17 20.52 -4.50
N VAL A 181 -12.53 19.56 -3.86
CA VAL A 181 -11.74 18.51 -4.52
C VAL A 181 -12.68 17.38 -4.93
N TYR A 182 -13.02 17.31 -6.21
CA TYR A 182 -14.13 16.49 -6.71
C TYR A 182 -13.80 15.02 -6.98
N SER A 183 -12.54 14.65 -7.09
CA SER A 183 -12.16 13.27 -7.47
C SER A 183 -11.45 12.56 -6.31
N ILE A 184 -12.25 12.01 -5.40
CA ILE A 184 -11.75 11.25 -4.26
C ILE A 184 -11.85 9.76 -4.57
N VAL A 185 -10.74 9.06 -4.43
CA VAL A 185 -10.63 7.62 -4.66
C VAL A 185 -10.37 6.89 -3.35
N THR A 186 -11.31 6.04 -2.97
CA THR A 186 -11.20 5.18 -1.80
C THR A 186 -11.04 3.73 -2.27
N PRO A 187 -9.83 3.16 -2.27
CA PRO A 187 -9.56 1.83 -2.85
C PRO A 187 -10.43 0.73 -2.25
N LYS A 188 -10.72 0.81 -0.94
CA LYS A 188 -11.60 -0.16 -0.26
C LYS A 188 -13.02 -0.17 -0.83
N ASN A 189 -13.59 1.00 -1.10
CA ASN A 189 -14.95 1.12 -1.66
C ASN A 189 -15.00 0.64 -3.11
N ILE A 190 -13.98 0.97 -3.91
CA ILE A 190 -13.90 0.48 -5.29
C ILE A 190 -13.86 -1.04 -5.29
N THR A 191 -13.01 -1.65 -4.47
CA THR A 191 -12.90 -3.10 -4.36
C THR A 191 -14.21 -3.73 -3.91
N ALA A 192 -14.86 -3.16 -2.87
CA ALA A 192 -16.15 -3.64 -2.38
C ALA A 192 -17.24 -3.57 -3.47
N ASN A 193 -17.32 -2.48 -4.21
CA ASN A 193 -18.30 -2.31 -5.30
C ASN A 193 -18.06 -3.29 -6.45
N ILE A 194 -16.82 -3.58 -6.80
CA ILE A 194 -16.46 -4.59 -7.79
C ILE A 194 -16.93 -5.97 -7.33
N ILE A 195 -16.64 -6.35 -6.08
CA ILE A 195 -17.07 -7.64 -5.50
C ILE A 195 -18.60 -7.77 -5.49
N ILE A 196 -19.30 -6.71 -5.09
CA ILE A 196 -20.78 -6.67 -5.10
C ILE A 196 -21.30 -6.83 -6.53
N GLY A 197 -20.67 -6.16 -7.51
CA GLY A 197 -21.01 -6.31 -8.92
C GLY A 197 -20.92 -7.76 -9.40
N TYR A 198 -19.82 -8.43 -9.10
CA TYR A 198 -19.65 -9.86 -9.41
C TYR A 198 -20.69 -10.73 -8.71
N ALA A 199 -20.93 -10.52 -7.42
CA ALA A 199 -21.90 -11.31 -6.66
C ALA A 199 -23.34 -11.17 -7.19
N ARG A 200 -23.70 -9.99 -7.72
CA ARG A 200 -25.02 -9.76 -8.36
C ARG A 200 -25.10 -10.42 -9.74
N ALA A 201 -24.04 -10.34 -10.53
CA ALA A 201 -24.00 -10.96 -11.87
C ALA A 201 -24.10 -12.50 -11.82
N MET A 202 -23.67 -13.14 -10.74
CA MET A 202 -23.76 -14.60 -10.55
C MET A 202 -25.16 -15.07 -10.11
N LYS A 203 -26.09 -14.16 -9.79
CA LYS A 203 -27.49 -14.48 -9.39
C LYS A 203 -28.50 -14.32 -10.53
N SER A 204 -28.06 -13.88 -11.69
CA SER A 204 -28.84 -13.83 -12.93
C SER A 204 -28.49 -15.00 -13.85
#